data_2b6b59de1322dff045989944e71d15b0
#
_entry.id   2b6b59de1322dff045989944e71d15b0
#
_cell.length_a   1.000
_cell.length_b   1.000
_cell.length_c   1.000
_cell.angle_alpha   90.00
_cell.angle_beta   90.00
_cell.angle_gamma   90.00
#
_symmetry.space_group_name_H-M   'P 1'
#
loop_
_entity.id
_entity.type
_entity.pdbx_description
1 polymer ?
#
loop_
_entity_poly.entity_id
_entity_poly.type
_entity_poly.pdbx_seq_one_letter_code
_entity_poly.pdbx_strand_id
1 'polypeptide(L)'
;MNLEDTVYRVEFVNSGEQKEVTFSALAADAVDFLEHYGEVYLLGDAFAAIIGKGDGQTKFDRLLNAAGYANDPQGFFLEMTEKLGKANSANGGPIEINEIQLPHLFVLSLLEKIIPDNRFISVRDVSQFEKLTNIAVDESERDALQEVIETYPVRLSMHTIRQMRISKNVAYQYAPFIEELDPVGQVNTWIGQFHQGLLEQMYRNRVIFLLNMSCPVYCRFCFRKHKDSRNQANPTTADVQQAVDYVGDSPNIKEIVITGGDPFLNKKNMMTAIDGLMKIPHVQTLRLATRSISYDPHLFYKDNAFWLNFVKMKNLELQQLGKRLEVATHFIHPDEISLDSLDIISTLVNNGISVYVQTPFLNNCNDEGPELTRLFSLLRGVGAELHYIYIPCSPIQGNSVYWTPISKGLAAAQYLRAHLSDRIMPRICTATPIGKIDWYSSGWAVEKDQQDDHFFWIRTPYTPDYFKDFAQKVDQLEVVRVNAEGTLDARFMAEIGNDTIFSGSRKPVSVKADETDQQALETLQAQAVKDQTIGCSIVSTGSENLFRAHETRVEIEVTAGDADMAYIRNDNRITDVVISSEHDAIAHLYGIAKLIGHLRDIQHVNAVRLRSLKFNYEPELYTRA
;
A
#
# COMPACT_ATOMS: atom_id res chain seq x y z
N MET A 1 -23.90 36.99 -16.76
CA MET A 1 -24.02 36.22 -18.03
C MET A 1 -24.25 34.79 -17.61
N ASN A 2 -25.46 34.29 -17.81
CA ASN A 2 -25.69 32.85 -17.68
C ASN A 2 -24.95 32.18 -18.83
N LEU A 3 -23.80 31.61 -18.55
CA LEU A 3 -23.16 30.67 -19.45
C LEU A 3 -24.11 29.45 -19.46
N GLU A 4 -24.81 29.25 -20.60
CA GLU A 4 -25.53 28.01 -20.81
C GLU A 4 -24.57 26.86 -20.60
N ASP A 5 -24.94 25.94 -19.74
CA ASP A 5 -24.13 24.79 -19.37
C ASP A 5 -23.90 23.95 -20.64
N THR A 6 -22.71 24.03 -21.20
CA THR A 6 -22.37 23.25 -22.36
C THR A 6 -22.33 21.78 -21.97
N VAL A 7 -23.26 21.02 -22.51
CA VAL A 7 -23.32 19.57 -22.26
C VAL A 7 -22.38 18.87 -23.22
N TYR A 8 -21.40 18.14 -22.66
CA TYR A 8 -20.50 17.31 -23.45
C TYR A 8 -21.02 15.88 -23.47
N ARG A 9 -21.16 15.33 -24.67
CA ARG A 9 -21.41 13.90 -24.84
C ARG A 9 -20.10 13.17 -24.97
N VAL A 10 -19.83 12.34 -23.98
CA VAL A 10 -18.70 11.41 -24.03
C VAL A 10 -19.21 10.09 -24.57
N GLU A 11 -18.79 9.74 -25.77
CA GLU A 11 -19.10 8.45 -26.38
C GLU A 11 -17.98 7.44 -26.07
N PHE A 12 -18.37 6.32 -25.50
CA PHE A 12 -17.43 5.23 -25.23
C PHE A 12 -17.26 4.38 -26.49
N VAL A 13 -16.16 4.56 -27.18
CA VAL A 13 -15.85 3.99 -28.51
C VAL A 13 -16.08 2.47 -28.62
N ASN A 14 -16.13 1.75 -27.52
CA ASN A 14 -16.30 0.29 -27.53
C ASN A 14 -17.67 -0.21 -27.02
N SER A 15 -18.49 0.64 -26.40
CA SER A 15 -19.82 0.23 -25.88
C SER A 15 -20.97 0.99 -26.52
N GLY A 16 -20.72 2.09 -27.23
CA GLY A 16 -21.74 2.98 -27.72
C GLY A 16 -22.53 3.71 -26.63
N GLU A 17 -22.17 3.55 -25.36
CA GLU A 17 -22.76 4.30 -24.27
C GLU A 17 -22.35 5.75 -24.35
N GLN A 18 -23.33 6.64 -24.19
CA GLN A 18 -23.14 8.08 -24.15
C GLN A 18 -23.43 8.58 -22.74
N LYS A 19 -22.55 9.42 -22.22
CA LYS A 19 -22.76 10.14 -20.96
C LYS A 19 -22.71 11.64 -21.22
N GLU A 20 -23.64 12.37 -20.63
CA GLU A 20 -23.63 13.82 -20.63
C GLU A 20 -22.94 14.33 -19.36
N VAL A 21 -21.97 15.23 -19.52
CA VAL A 21 -21.25 15.88 -18.44
C VAL A 21 -21.30 17.39 -18.65
N THR A 22 -21.61 18.12 -17.60
CA THR A 22 -21.63 19.59 -17.63
C THR A 22 -20.34 20.15 -17.05
N PHE A 23 -19.82 21.24 -17.62
CA PHE A 23 -18.61 21.89 -17.10
C PHE A 23 -18.82 22.56 -15.74
N SER A 24 -20.02 23.04 -15.46
CA SER A 24 -20.33 23.60 -14.15
C SER A 24 -20.24 22.55 -13.04
N ALA A 25 -20.69 21.33 -13.30
CA ALA A 25 -20.55 20.22 -12.35
C ALA A 25 -19.07 19.86 -12.13
N LEU A 26 -18.27 19.81 -13.21
CA LEU A 26 -16.82 19.56 -13.10
C LEU A 26 -16.08 20.66 -12.36
N ALA A 27 -16.43 21.92 -12.60
CA ALA A 27 -15.84 23.04 -11.90
C ALA A 27 -16.19 23.00 -10.39
N ALA A 28 -17.42 22.66 -10.03
CA ALA A 28 -17.84 22.45 -8.65
C ALA A 28 -17.07 21.30 -7.99
N ASP A 29 -16.91 20.17 -8.69
CA ASP A 29 -16.12 19.04 -8.22
C ASP A 29 -14.64 19.41 -8.02
N ALA A 30 -14.06 20.22 -8.91
CA ALA A 30 -12.68 20.69 -8.78
C ALA A 30 -12.49 21.64 -7.60
N VAL A 31 -13.47 22.54 -7.39
CA VAL A 31 -13.49 23.44 -6.21
C VAL A 31 -13.54 22.60 -4.93
N ASP A 32 -14.51 21.69 -4.83
CA ASP A 32 -14.69 20.83 -3.66
C ASP A 32 -13.44 20.00 -3.36
N PHE A 33 -12.86 19.39 -4.40
CA PHE A 33 -11.63 18.64 -4.27
C PHE A 33 -10.48 19.51 -3.74
N LEU A 34 -10.22 20.66 -4.33
CA LEU A 34 -9.10 21.52 -3.95
C LEU A 34 -9.31 22.19 -2.59
N GLU A 35 -10.53 22.56 -2.23
CA GLU A 35 -10.81 23.09 -0.89
C GLU A 35 -10.62 22.01 0.19
N HIS A 36 -10.93 20.76 -0.13
CA HIS A 36 -10.77 19.66 0.81
C HIS A 36 -9.31 19.14 0.88
N TYR A 37 -8.64 19.00 -0.28
CA TYR A 37 -7.31 18.38 -0.36
C TYR A 37 -6.19 19.35 -0.73
N GLY A 38 -6.48 20.59 -1.07
CA GLY A 38 -5.52 21.53 -1.66
C GLY A 38 -4.41 22.01 -0.75
N GLU A 39 -4.54 21.88 0.56
CA GLU A 39 -3.48 22.17 1.53
C GLU A 39 -2.71 20.92 1.92
N VAL A 40 -3.04 19.80 1.31
CA VAL A 40 -2.51 18.51 1.67
C VAL A 40 -1.15 18.35 1.04
N TYR A 41 -0.19 18.01 1.85
CA TYR A 41 1.07 17.33 1.51
C TYR A 41 0.92 16.33 0.33
N LEU A 42 -0.26 15.78 0.10
CA LEU A 42 -0.67 14.90 -0.96
C LEU A 42 -0.46 15.43 -2.38
N LEU A 43 -0.66 16.72 -2.58
CA LEU A 43 -0.64 17.33 -3.89
C LEU A 43 0.74 17.85 -4.29
N GLY A 44 1.71 17.77 -3.36
CA GLY A 44 3.08 18.27 -3.54
C GLY A 44 3.21 19.76 -3.24
N ASP A 45 4.35 20.15 -2.70
CA ASP A 45 4.61 21.51 -2.20
C ASP A 45 4.50 22.58 -3.29
N ALA A 46 4.99 22.28 -4.51
CA ALA A 46 4.94 23.22 -5.63
C ALA A 46 3.50 23.54 -6.03
N PHE A 47 2.65 22.51 -6.12
CA PHE A 47 1.24 22.68 -6.45
C PHE A 47 0.47 23.39 -5.32
N ALA A 48 0.69 22.98 -4.07
CA ALA A 48 0.10 23.61 -2.91
C ALA A 48 0.48 25.10 -2.80
N ALA A 49 1.71 25.46 -3.16
CA ALA A 49 2.15 26.85 -3.20
C ALA A 49 1.40 27.70 -4.24
N ILE A 50 1.01 27.10 -5.37
CA ILE A 50 0.24 27.78 -6.42
C ILE A 50 -1.18 28.07 -5.94
N ILE A 51 -1.86 27.07 -5.39
CA ILE A 51 -3.26 27.18 -4.98
C ILE A 51 -3.45 27.80 -3.58
N GLY A 52 -2.40 27.85 -2.76
CA GLY A 52 -2.46 28.33 -1.38
C GLY A 52 -2.38 29.84 -1.20
N LYS A 53 -1.95 30.61 -2.20
CA LYS A 53 -1.74 32.07 -2.09
C LYS A 53 -2.84 32.88 -2.78
N GLY A 54 -3.55 33.72 -2.05
CA GLY A 54 -4.47 34.72 -2.59
C GLY A 54 -5.74 34.89 -1.76
N ASP A 55 -6.19 36.15 -1.62
CA ASP A 55 -7.41 36.50 -0.90
C ASP A 55 -8.62 36.53 -1.87
N GLY A 56 -9.76 36.02 -1.41
CA GLY A 56 -11.06 36.22 -2.05
C GLY A 56 -11.37 35.35 -3.28
N GLN A 57 -10.52 34.37 -3.61
CA GLN A 57 -10.73 33.41 -4.69
C GLN A 57 -10.69 31.98 -4.17
N THR A 58 -11.43 31.09 -4.84
CA THR A 58 -11.31 29.64 -4.55
C THR A 58 -9.90 29.13 -4.93
N LYS A 59 -9.47 28.01 -4.36
CA LYS A 59 -8.21 27.38 -4.77
C LYS A 59 -8.20 27.00 -6.25
N PHE A 60 -9.37 26.64 -6.78
CA PHE A 60 -9.53 26.34 -8.22
C PHE A 60 -9.37 27.60 -9.08
N ASP A 61 -9.95 28.74 -8.67
CA ASP A 61 -9.72 30.01 -9.41
C ASP A 61 -8.23 30.39 -9.45
N ARG A 62 -7.51 30.17 -8.35
CA ARG A 62 -6.06 30.39 -8.31
C ARG A 62 -5.30 29.47 -9.25
N LEU A 63 -5.69 28.19 -9.30
CA LEU A 63 -5.14 27.24 -10.27
C LEU A 63 -5.39 27.70 -11.71
N LEU A 64 -6.64 28.07 -12.04
CA LEU A 64 -6.99 28.57 -13.37
C LEU A 64 -6.17 29.80 -13.76
N ASN A 65 -6.04 30.75 -12.84
CA ASN A 65 -5.24 31.96 -13.08
C ASN A 65 -3.77 31.63 -13.35
N ALA A 66 -3.18 30.75 -12.54
CA ALA A 66 -1.79 30.33 -12.71
C ALA A 66 -1.58 29.53 -13.99
N ALA A 67 -2.57 28.71 -14.36
CA ALA A 67 -2.55 27.93 -15.60
C ALA A 67 -2.88 28.73 -16.86
N GLY A 68 -3.15 30.05 -16.74
CA GLY A 68 -3.50 30.90 -17.88
C GLY A 68 -4.94 30.79 -18.37
N TYR A 69 -5.81 30.20 -17.56
CA TYR A 69 -7.25 29.98 -17.86
C TYR A 69 -8.16 30.82 -16.95
N ALA A 70 -7.75 32.01 -16.58
CA ALA A 70 -8.56 32.91 -15.76
C ALA A 70 -9.97 33.06 -16.37
N ASN A 71 -11.01 32.69 -15.63
CA ASN A 71 -12.40 32.67 -16.05
C ASN A 71 -12.75 31.73 -17.24
N ASP A 72 -11.88 30.79 -17.58
CA ASP A 72 -12.12 29.77 -18.61
C ASP A 72 -11.86 28.34 -18.10
N PRO A 73 -12.68 27.85 -17.17
CA PRO A 73 -12.57 26.47 -16.70
C PRO A 73 -12.80 25.44 -17.80
N GLN A 74 -13.59 25.78 -18.81
CA GLN A 74 -13.84 24.92 -19.96
C GLN A 74 -12.56 24.65 -20.75
N GLY A 75 -11.82 25.70 -21.12
CA GLY A 75 -10.53 25.58 -21.80
C GLY A 75 -9.54 24.74 -21.01
N PHE A 76 -9.49 24.95 -19.71
CA PHE A 76 -8.61 24.18 -18.80
C PHE A 76 -8.95 22.67 -18.84
N PHE A 77 -10.23 22.29 -18.70
CA PHE A 77 -10.61 20.88 -18.74
C PHE A 77 -10.40 20.25 -20.11
N LEU A 78 -10.63 21.00 -21.20
CA LEU A 78 -10.37 20.51 -22.54
C LEU A 78 -8.87 20.23 -22.75
N GLU A 79 -7.99 21.15 -22.35
CA GLU A 79 -6.55 20.92 -22.43
C GLU A 79 -6.10 19.75 -21.54
N MET A 80 -6.59 19.68 -20.30
CA MET A 80 -6.31 18.55 -19.40
C MET A 80 -6.70 17.21 -20.05
N THR A 81 -7.88 17.14 -20.65
CA THR A 81 -8.39 15.93 -21.30
C THR A 81 -7.57 15.57 -22.55
N GLU A 82 -7.19 16.56 -23.35
CA GLU A 82 -6.36 16.37 -24.54
C GLU A 82 -4.96 15.88 -24.16
N LYS A 83 -4.33 16.51 -23.17
CA LYS A 83 -3.02 16.08 -22.67
C LYS A 83 -3.06 14.67 -22.10
N LEU A 84 -4.13 14.33 -21.36
CA LEU A 84 -4.31 12.98 -20.87
C LEU A 84 -4.49 11.96 -22.01
N GLY A 85 -5.26 12.30 -23.03
CA GLY A 85 -5.42 11.45 -24.22
C GLY A 85 -4.10 11.13 -24.91
N LYS A 86 -3.14 12.06 -24.85
CA LYS A 86 -1.79 11.96 -25.40
C LYS A 86 -0.74 11.49 -24.37
N ALA A 87 -1.10 11.42 -23.10
CA ALA A 87 -0.17 11.07 -22.03
C ALA A 87 0.37 9.66 -22.22
N ASN A 88 1.66 9.53 -22.00
CA ASN A 88 2.42 8.31 -22.15
C ASN A 88 3.41 8.22 -20.97
N SER A 89 3.38 7.10 -20.27
CA SER A 89 4.25 6.87 -19.12
C SER A 89 5.75 6.85 -19.46
N ALA A 90 6.11 6.53 -20.70
CA ALA A 90 7.50 6.58 -21.16
C ALA A 90 8.03 8.02 -21.25
N ASN A 91 7.17 8.98 -21.53
CA ASN A 91 7.50 10.42 -21.48
C ASN A 91 7.29 11.02 -20.08
N GLY A 92 6.83 10.25 -19.18
CA GLY A 92 7.08 10.09 -17.76
C GLY A 92 6.72 11.19 -16.81
N GLY A 93 5.73 12.01 -17.04
CA GLY A 93 5.41 13.02 -16.06
C GLY A 93 3.93 13.18 -15.73
N PRO A 94 3.62 13.86 -14.64
CA PRO A 94 2.29 14.38 -14.40
C PRO A 94 1.82 15.23 -15.59
N ILE A 95 0.52 15.38 -15.75
CA ILE A 95 -0.03 16.28 -16.78
C ILE A 95 0.38 17.69 -16.44
N GLU A 96 1.02 18.37 -17.40
CA GLU A 96 1.51 19.71 -17.24
C GLU A 96 0.69 20.69 -18.08
N ILE A 97 0.18 21.75 -17.47
CA ILE A 97 -0.51 22.86 -18.13
C ILE A 97 0.23 24.16 -17.79
N ASN A 98 0.82 24.81 -18.79
CA ASN A 98 1.62 26.04 -18.61
C ASN A 98 2.64 25.95 -17.45
N GLU A 99 3.49 24.94 -17.51
CA GLU A 99 4.54 24.66 -16.52
C GLU A 99 4.01 24.22 -15.13
N ILE A 100 2.69 24.07 -14.98
CA ILE A 100 2.09 23.57 -13.75
C ILE A 100 1.86 22.07 -13.88
N GLN A 101 2.56 21.31 -13.05
CA GLN A 101 2.35 19.87 -12.94
C GLN A 101 1.08 19.58 -12.11
N LEU A 102 0.07 19.00 -12.76
CA LEU A 102 -1.16 18.62 -12.07
C LEU A 102 -0.95 17.31 -11.30
N PRO A 103 -1.29 17.25 -10.01
CA PRO A 103 -1.18 16.03 -9.21
C PRO A 103 -2.01 14.89 -9.79
N HIS A 104 -1.46 13.67 -9.78
CA HIS A 104 -2.16 12.47 -10.29
C HIS A 104 -3.53 12.29 -9.64
N LEU A 105 -3.61 12.46 -8.33
CA LEU A 105 -4.85 12.33 -7.59
C LEU A 105 -5.92 13.32 -8.05
N PHE A 106 -5.53 14.56 -8.34
CA PHE A 106 -6.45 15.57 -8.88
C PHE A 106 -6.96 15.20 -10.26
N VAL A 107 -6.04 14.86 -11.18
CA VAL A 107 -6.39 14.47 -12.55
C VAL A 107 -7.30 13.25 -12.58
N LEU A 108 -6.95 12.20 -11.85
CA LEU A 108 -7.72 10.95 -11.82
C LEU A 108 -9.10 11.13 -11.22
N SER A 109 -9.23 11.86 -10.10
CA SER A 109 -10.52 12.08 -9.46
C SER A 109 -11.51 12.83 -10.34
N LEU A 110 -11.05 13.80 -11.11
CA LEU A 110 -11.89 14.49 -12.07
C LEU A 110 -12.25 13.61 -13.27
N LEU A 111 -11.27 12.86 -13.79
CA LEU A 111 -11.50 11.97 -14.92
C LEU A 111 -12.53 10.88 -14.66
N GLU A 112 -12.47 10.26 -13.51
CA GLU A 112 -13.40 9.19 -13.15
C GLU A 112 -14.83 9.69 -12.99
N LYS A 113 -14.99 10.95 -12.59
CA LYS A 113 -16.29 11.62 -12.60
C LYS A 113 -16.78 11.96 -14.02
N ILE A 114 -15.86 12.41 -14.88
CA ILE A 114 -16.17 12.77 -16.29
C ILE A 114 -16.50 11.50 -17.08
N ILE A 115 -15.68 10.48 -16.96
CA ILE A 115 -15.75 9.25 -17.77
C ILE A 115 -15.73 8.03 -16.83
N PRO A 116 -16.83 7.70 -16.16
CA PRO A 116 -16.91 6.48 -15.36
C PRO A 116 -16.92 5.28 -16.31
N ASP A 117 -15.76 4.72 -16.55
CA ASP A 117 -15.60 3.48 -17.31
C ASP A 117 -15.04 2.38 -16.40
N ASN A 118 -15.86 1.38 -16.16
CA ASN A 118 -15.57 0.29 -15.21
C ASN A 118 -15.29 -1.04 -15.91
N ARG A 119 -14.92 -0.98 -17.19
CA ARG A 119 -14.65 -2.19 -17.96
C ARG A 119 -13.29 -2.76 -17.66
N PHE A 120 -13.21 -4.09 -17.78
CA PHE A 120 -11.97 -4.82 -17.85
C PHE A 120 -11.64 -5.15 -19.29
N ILE A 121 -10.41 -4.98 -19.66
CA ILE A 121 -9.93 -5.27 -21.00
C ILE A 121 -8.87 -6.36 -20.89
N SER A 122 -9.13 -7.48 -21.57
CA SER A 122 -8.11 -8.49 -21.80
C SER A 122 -7.33 -8.11 -23.06
N VAL A 123 -6.09 -7.75 -22.89
CA VAL A 123 -5.18 -7.41 -24.00
C VAL A 123 -4.75 -8.69 -24.68
N ARG A 124 -4.88 -8.73 -26.00
CA ARG A 124 -4.61 -9.93 -26.82
C ARG A 124 -3.33 -9.82 -27.64
N ASP A 125 -2.95 -8.61 -27.93
CA ASP A 125 -1.79 -8.32 -28.76
C ASP A 125 -1.12 -7.01 -28.38
N VAL A 126 0.13 -6.85 -28.82
CA VAL A 126 0.97 -5.68 -28.57
C VAL A 126 0.31 -4.40 -29.09
N SER A 127 -0.31 -4.43 -30.28
CA SER A 127 -0.95 -3.24 -30.86
C SER A 127 -2.12 -2.75 -30.03
N GLN A 128 -2.90 -3.66 -29.46
CA GLN A 128 -3.97 -3.31 -28.53
C GLN A 128 -3.41 -2.72 -27.23
N PHE A 129 -2.31 -3.28 -26.72
CA PHE A 129 -1.63 -2.75 -25.54
C PHE A 129 -1.18 -1.30 -25.75
N GLU A 130 -0.48 -1.04 -26.85
CA GLU A 130 -0.02 0.31 -27.24
C GLU A 130 -1.17 1.30 -27.35
N LYS A 131 -2.24 0.91 -28.03
CA LYS A 131 -3.42 1.77 -28.19
C LYS A 131 -4.10 2.11 -26.87
N LEU A 132 -4.16 1.17 -25.94
CA LEU A 132 -4.81 1.38 -24.64
C LEU A 132 -3.97 2.22 -23.70
N THR A 133 -2.65 2.00 -23.68
CA THR A 133 -1.76 2.59 -22.68
C THR A 133 -0.96 3.79 -23.21
N ASN A 134 -0.89 3.98 -24.52
CA ASN A 134 0.02 4.88 -25.23
C ASN A 134 1.52 4.55 -25.01
N ILE A 135 1.83 3.39 -24.48
CA ILE A 135 3.23 2.93 -24.31
C ILE A 135 3.66 2.31 -25.62
N ALA A 136 4.63 2.94 -26.29
CA ALA A 136 5.21 2.41 -27.52
C ALA A 136 6.14 1.24 -27.20
N VAL A 137 6.08 0.20 -28.03
CA VAL A 137 6.94 -0.97 -27.94
C VAL A 137 7.97 -0.91 -29.08
N ASP A 138 9.25 -1.14 -28.76
CA ASP A 138 10.29 -1.22 -29.78
C ASP A 138 9.98 -2.35 -30.76
N GLU A 139 10.18 -2.10 -32.06
CA GLU A 139 9.88 -3.06 -33.11
C GLU A 139 10.71 -4.36 -32.94
N SER A 140 11.91 -4.25 -32.40
CA SER A 140 12.78 -5.40 -32.11
C SER A 140 12.29 -6.29 -30.95
N GLU A 141 11.44 -5.77 -30.08
CA GLU A 141 10.91 -6.48 -28.91
C GLU A 141 9.50 -7.02 -29.13
N ARG A 142 8.87 -6.65 -30.22
CA ARG A 142 7.45 -6.84 -30.49
C ARG A 142 7.00 -8.30 -30.46
N ASP A 143 7.76 -9.17 -31.14
CA ASP A 143 7.46 -10.60 -31.20
C ASP A 143 7.64 -11.26 -29.83
N ALA A 144 8.71 -10.93 -29.11
CA ALA A 144 8.94 -11.45 -27.76
C ALA A 144 7.86 -10.98 -26.77
N LEU A 145 7.44 -9.72 -26.86
CA LEU A 145 6.38 -9.21 -26.01
C LEU A 145 5.01 -9.83 -26.34
N GLN A 146 4.78 -10.16 -27.63
CA GLN A 146 3.58 -10.90 -28.04
C GLN A 146 3.56 -12.29 -27.38
N GLU A 147 4.69 -13.00 -27.37
CA GLU A 147 4.83 -14.29 -26.68
C GLU A 147 4.55 -14.16 -25.17
N VAL A 148 5.01 -13.08 -24.52
CA VAL A 148 4.66 -12.78 -23.11
C VAL A 148 3.16 -12.64 -22.92
N ILE A 149 2.47 -11.87 -23.79
CA ILE A 149 1.02 -11.63 -23.69
C ILE A 149 0.25 -12.95 -23.87
N GLU A 150 0.69 -13.81 -24.76
CA GLU A 150 0.08 -15.13 -25.00
C GLU A 150 0.31 -16.10 -23.84
N THR A 151 1.51 -16.07 -23.25
CA THR A 151 1.88 -16.94 -22.12
C THR A 151 1.26 -16.50 -20.83
N TYR A 152 1.29 -15.21 -20.55
CA TYR A 152 0.80 -14.60 -19.30
C TYR A 152 -0.29 -13.55 -19.58
N PRO A 153 -1.56 -13.86 -19.30
CA PRO A 153 -2.65 -12.95 -19.62
C PRO A 153 -2.42 -11.55 -19.10
N VAL A 154 -2.69 -10.55 -19.94
CA VAL A 154 -2.71 -9.13 -19.60
C VAL A 154 -4.15 -8.69 -19.51
N ARG A 155 -4.59 -8.32 -18.31
CA ARG A 155 -5.94 -7.83 -18.06
C ARG A 155 -5.86 -6.58 -17.20
N LEU A 156 -6.52 -5.52 -17.65
CA LEU A 156 -6.45 -4.19 -17.06
C LEU A 156 -7.86 -3.64 -16.85
N SER A 157 -8.08 -2.89 -15.79
CA SER A 157 -9.25 -2.03 -15.64
C SER A 157 -9.02 -0.69 -16.36
N MET A 158 -10.06 0.00 -16.72
CA MET A 158 -9.93 1.37 -17.25
C MET A 158 -9.33 2.33 -16.22
N HIS A 159 -9.60 2.10 -14.93
CA HIS A 159 -8.93 2.79 -13.84
C HIS A 159 -7.41 2.62 -13.90
N THR A 160 -6.93 1.38 -13.97
CA THR A 160 -5.50 1.08 -14.09
C THR A 160 -4.87 1.66 -15.37
N ILE A 161 -5.58 1.58 -16.51
CA ILE A 161 -5.09 2.13 -17.79
C ILE A 161 -4.86 3.64 -17.68
N ARG A 162 -5.77 4.37 -17.05
CA ARG A 162 -5.63 5.82 -16.83
C ARG A 162 -4.43 6.14 -15.94
N GLN A 163 -4.27 5.42 -14.86
CA GLN A 163 -3.09 5.55 -13.99
C GLN A 163 -1.79 5.24 -14.74
N MET A 164 -1.77 4.17 -15.55
CA MET A 164 -0.60 3.80 -16.37
C MET A 164 -0.20 4.89 -17.35
N ARG A 165 -1.16 5.63 -17.92
CA ARG A 165 -0.87 6.71 -18.87
C ARG A 165 -0.12 7.88 -18.25
N ILE A 166 -0.37 8.18 -16.98
CA ILE A 166 0.18 9.35 -16.28
C ILE A 166 1.30 9.00 -15.30
N SER A 167 1.47 7.73 -14.95
CA SER A 167 2.52 7.28 -14.02
C SER A 167 3.32 6.11 -14.57
N LYS A 168 4.62 6.34 -14.76
CA LYS A 168 5.56 5.27 -15.09
C LYS A 168 5.63 4.18 -14.03
N ASN A 169 5.49 4.55 -12.76
CA ASN A 169 5.57 3.63 -11.62
C ASN A 169 4.35 2.70 -11.56
N VAL A 170 3.18 3.19 -11.97
CA VAL A 170 2.00 2.34 -12.13
C VAL A 170 2.12 1.50 -13.40
N ALA A 171 2.53 2.09 -14.52
CA ALA A 171 2.75 1.33 -15.75
C ALA A 171 3.74 0.18 -15.53
N TYR A 172 4.82 0.39 -14.81
CA TYR A 172 5.82 -0.61 -14.46
C TYR A 172 5.26 -1.85 -13.76
N GLN A 173 4.17 -1.71 -13.02
CA GLN A 173 3.53 -2.80 -12.30
C GLN A 173 2.63 -3.68 -13.18
N TYR A 174 2.16 -3.14 -14.31
CA TYR A 174 1.12 -3.77 -15.12
C TYR A 174 1.49 -3.96 -16.60
N ALA A 175 2.48 -3.23 -17.10
CA ALA A 175 2.99 -3.44 -18.45
C ALA A 175 3.74 -4.78 -18.55
N PRO A 176 3.45 -5.61 -19.56
CA PRO A 176 4.22 -6.82 -19.81
C PRO A 176 5.66 -6.48 -20.24
N PHE A 177 6.60 -7.35 -19.95
CA PHE A 177 8.01 -7.20 -20.30
C PHE A 177 8.63 -8.55 -20.65
N ILE A 178 9.66 -8.53 -21.50
CA ILE A 178 10.20 -9.75 -22.13
C ILE A 178 10.87 -10.70 -21.13
N GLU A 179 11.46 -10.16 -20.05
CA GLU A 179 12.10 -10.96 -19.01
C GLU A 179 11.12 -11.84 -18.23
N GLU A 180 9.82 -11.68 -18.44
CA GLU A 180 8.82 -12.59 -17.87
C GLU A 180 8.93 -14.02 -18.42
N LEU A 181 9.54 -14.19 -19.57
CA LEU A 181 9.83 -15.50 -20.18
C LEU A 181 11.09 -16.16 -19.60
N ASP A 182 11.87 -15.42 -18.80
CA ASP A 182 13.09 -15.97 -18.19
C ASP A 182 12.73 -17.06 -17.17
N PRO A 183 13.26 -18.30 -17.33
CA PRO A 183 12.97 -19.40 -16.43
C PRO A 183 13.64 -19.27 -15.05
N VAL A 184 14.62 -18.40 -14.88
CA VAL A 184 15.45 -18.30 -13.65
C VAL A 184 14.61 -18.08 -12.38
N GLY A 185 13.48 -17.41 -12.48
CA GLY A 185 12.63 -17.16 -11.32
C GLY A 185 11.58 -18.23 -11.03
N GLN A 186 11.33 -19.12 -11.95
CA GLN A 186 10.22 -20.08 -11.86
C GLN A 186 10.46 -21.16 -10.80
N VAL A 187 11.69 -21.50 -10.53
CA VAL A 187 12.10 -22.67 -9.72
C VAL A 187 11.94 -22.43 -8.20
N ASN A 188 11.92 -21.20 -7.74
CA ASN A 188 12.04 -20.87 -6.32
C ASN A 188 10.75 -20.43 -5.64
N THR A 189 9.60 -20.59 -6.25
CA THR A 189 8.33 -20.32 -5.60
C THR A 189 7.88 -21.51 -4.77
N TRP A 190 8.14 -21.43 -3.48
CA TRP A 190 7.80 -22.45 -2.49
C TRP A 190 6.30 -22.50 -2.16
N ILE A 191 5.56 -21.42 -2.39
CA ILE A 191 4.13 -21.37 -2.12
C ILE A 191 3.40 -22.38 -3.01
N GLY A 192 2.64 -23.28 -2.38
CA GLY A 192 1.95 -24.36 -3.04
C GLY A 192 2.64 -25.74 -2.93
N GLN A 193 3.79 -25.81 -2.26
CA GLN A 193 4.39 -27.10 -1.91
C GLN A 193 3.65 -27.78 -0.74
N PHE A 194 2.95 -26.99 0.07
CA PHE A 194 2.22 -27.46 1.26
C PHE A 194 0.74 -27.14 1.10
N HIS A 195 0.06 -27.81 0.18
CA HIS A 195 -1.35 -27.52 -0.04
C HIS A 195 -2.24 -28.74 0.09
N GLN A 196 -3.46 -28.46 0.55
CA GLN A 196 -4.55 -29.43 0.68
C GLN A 196 -5.76 -28.86 -0.09
N GLY A 197 -5.98 -29.33 -1.31
CA GLY A 197 -7.01 -28.80 -2.18
C GLY A 197 -6.85 -27.29 -2.42
N LEU A 198 -7.80 -26.49 -1.96
CA LEU A 198 -7.79 -25.03 -2.06
C LEU A 198 -6.97 -24.33 -0.97
N LEU A 199 -6.37 -25.05 -0.04
CA LEU A 199 -5.65 -24.51 1.09
C LEU A 199 -4.14 -24.65 0.88
N GLU A 200 -3.42 -23.55 1.10
CA GLU A 200 -1.97 -23.52 1.19
C GLU A 200 -1.58 -23.27 2.64
N GLN A 201 -0.79 -24.16 3.24
CA GLN A 201 -0.39 -24.03 4.63
C GLN A 201 1.13 -23.90 4.76
N MET A 202 1.57 -22.87 5.47
CA MET A 202 2.96 -22.61 5.78
C MET A 202 3.19 -22.48 7.29
N TYR A 203 2.16 -22.05 8.01
CA TYR A 203 2.19 -21.88 9.45
C TYR A 203 1.19 -22.82 10.11
N ARG A 204 1.54 -23.31 11.29
CA ARG A 204 0.72 -24.27 12.01
C ARG A 204 -0.70 -23.76 12.33
N ASN A 205 -0.81 -22.46 12.58
CA ASN A 205 -2.05 -21.82 13.03
C ASN A 205 -2.79 -21.02 11.94
N ARG A 206 -2.30 -21.04 10.69
CA ARG A 206 -2.85 -20.20 9.62
C ARG A 206 -2.76 -20.89 8.27
N VAL A 207 -3.82 -20.73 7.48
CA VAL A 207 -3.88 -21.19 6.10
C VAL A 207 -4.25 -20.07 5.15
N ILE A 208 -3.80 -20.20 3.91
CA ILE A 208 -4.24 -19.40 2.78
C ILE A 208 -5.32 -20.19 2.06
N PHE A 209 -6.46 -19.57 1.81
CA PHE A 209 -7.61 -20.18 1.13
C PHE A 209 -7.77 -19.56 -0.26
N LEU A 210 -7.55 -20.35 -1.30
CA LEU A 210 -7.64 -19.94 -2.69
C LEU A 210 -9.08 -20.01 -3.17
N LEU A 211 -9.82 -18.91 -3.04
CA LEU A 211 -11.26 -18.87 -3.30
C LEU A 211 -11.60 -18.66 -4.77
N ASN A 212 -10.68 -18.07 -5.52
CA ASN A 212 -10.85 -17.71 -6.92
C ASN A 212 -9.50 -17.75 -7.65
N MET A 213 -9.47 -18.17 -8.92
CA MET A 213 -8.23 -18.26 -9.71
C MET A 213 -8.01 -17.07 -10.63
N SER A 214 -8.98 -16.17 -10.73
CA SER A 214 -8.94 -15.01 -11.61
C SER A 214 -8.76 -13.70 -10.83
N CYS A 215 -8.18 -12.69 -11.48
CA CYS A 215 -8.15 -11.31 -11.00
C CYS A 215 -8.83 -10.38 -11.99
N PRO A 216 -9.40 -9.25 -11.54
CA PRO A 216 -9.86 -8.21 -12.45
C PRO A 216 -8.71 -7.55 -13.20
N VAL A 217 -7.55 -7.40 -12.54
CA VAL A 217 -6.31 -6.86 -13.11
C VAL A 217 -5.15 -7.79 -12.76
N TYR A 218 -4.28 -8.08 -13.73
CA TYR A 218 -3.13 -8.94 -13.51
C TYR A 218 -1.85 -8.13 -13.31
N CYS A 219 -1.37 -8.10 -12.07
CA CYS A 219 -0.07 -7.53 -11.71
C CYS A 219 1.07 -8.33 -12.33
N ARG A 220 2.05 -7.69 -12.92
CA ARG A 220 3.18 -8.39 -13.57
C ARG A 220 4.15 -9.01 -12.56
N PHE A 221 4.32 -8.41 -11.41
CA PHE A 221 5.12 -8.97 -10.30
C PHE A 221 4.41 -10.10 -9.52
N CYS A 222 3.26 -10.58 -9.96
CA CYS A 222 2.49 -11.59 -9.24
C CYS A 222 3.18 -12.96 -9.27
N PHE A 223 3.63 -13.45 -8.11
CA PHE A 223 4.28 -14.76 -8.02
C PHE A 223 3.35 -15.93 -8.39
N ARG A 224 2.03 -15.72 -8.38
CA ARG A 224 1.05 -16.75 -8.76
C ARG A 224 0.89 -16.92 -10.26
N LYS A 225 1.45 -16.05 -11.09
CA LYS A 225 1.25 -16.15 -12.55
C LYS A 225 1.88 -17.40 -13.18
N HIS A 226 2.94 -17.94 -12.58
CA HIS A 226 3.60 -19.17 -13.03
C HIS A 226 3.09 -20.44 -12.36
N LYS A 227 2.09 -20.35 -11.51
CA LYS A 227 1.54 -21.53 -10.86
C LYS A 227 0.50 -22.21 -11.73
N ASP A 228 0.52 -23.53 -11.75
CA ASP A 228 -0.50 -24.34 -12.41
C ASP A 228 -1.91 -23.98 -11.99
N SER A 229 -2.06 -23.51 -10.74
CA SER A 229 -3.36 -23.06 -10.21
C SER A 229 -3.97 -21.89 -10.99
N ARG A 230 -3.18 -21.07 -11.70
CA ARG A 230 -3.71 -19.99 -12.56
C ARG A 230 -4.43 -20.52 -13.80
N ASN A 231 -4.06 -21.69 -14.26
CA ASN A 231 -4.67 -22.34 -15.43
C ASN A 231 -5.84 -23.26 -15.04
N GLN A 232 -6.12 -23.39 -13.75
CA GLN A 232 -7.23 -24.17 -13.26
C GLN A 232 -8.56 -23.41 -13.37
N ALA A 233 -9.65 -24.17 -13.48
CA ALA A 233 -10.99 -23.61 -13.38
C ALA A 233 -11.21 -23.00 -12.00
N ASN A 234 -12.06 -21.99 -11.93
CA ASN A 234 -12.46 -21.43 -10.63
C ASN A 234 -13.09 -22.53 -9.76
N PRO A 235 -12.80 -22.54 -8.45
CA PRO A 235 -13.37 -23.51 -7.51
C PRO A 235 -14.89 -23.51 -7.53
N THR A 236 -15.46 -24.71 -7.43
CA THR A 236 -16.90 -24.87 -7.20
C THR A 236 -17.25 -24.61 -5.74
N THR A 237 -18.53 -24.43 -5.45
CA THR A 237 -19.00 -24.30 -4.06
C THR A 237 -18.73 -25.59 -3.24
N ALA A 238 -18.70 -26.75 -3.89
CA ALA A 238 -18.37 -28.02 -3.23
C ALA A 238 -16.89 -28.05 -2.81
N ASP A 239 -15.98 -27.60 -3.66
CA ASP A 239 -14.55 -27.52 -3.32
C ASP A 239 -14.32 -26.53 -2.15
N VAL A 240 -15.07 -25.43 -2.14
CA VAL A 240 -15.04 -24.46 -1.03
C VAL A 240 -15.51 -25.11 0.26
N GLN A 241 -16.60 -25.89 0.22
CA GLN A 241 -17.11 -26.59 1.41
C GLN A 241 -16.11 -27.63 1.93
N GLN A 242 -15.46 -28.39 1.06
CA GLN A 242 -14.40 -29.34 1.48
C GLN A 242 -13.25 -28.64 2.20
N ALA A 243 -12.85 -27.45 1.74
CA ALA A 243 -11.81 -26.67 2.41
C ALA A 243 -12.28 -26.15 3.79
N VAL A 244 -13.55 -25.75 3.91
CA VAL A 244 -14.15 -25.36 5.19
C VAL A 244 -14.18 -26.55 6.16
N ASP A 245 -14.58 -27.72 5.69
CA ASP A 245 -14.63 -28.95 6.49
C ASP A 245 -13.22 -29.33 7.00
N TYR A 246 -12.20 -29.25 6.14
CA TYR A 246 -10.82 -29.48 6.55
C TYR A 246 -10.37 -28.52 7.66
N VAL A 247 -10.72 -27.23 7.56
CA VAL A 247 -10.43 -26.27 8.63
C VAL A 247 -11.16 -26.67 9.91
N GLY A 248 -12.41 -27.16 9.81
CA GLY A 248 -13.19 -27.64 10.95
C GLY A 248 -12.53 -28.81 11.68
N ASP A 249 -11.91 -29.72 10.94
CA ASP A 249 -11.19 -30.88 11.47
C ASP A 249 -9.76 -30.56 11.95
N SER A 250 -9.30 -29.33 11.73
CA SER A 250 -7.91 -28.89 12.03
C SER A 250 -7.86 -27.84 13.15
N PRO A 251 -7.96 -28.22 14.43
CA PRO A 251 -8.15 -27.28 15.56
C PRO A 251 -6.98 -26.34 15.80
N ASN A 252 -5.83 -26.59 15.20
CA ASN A 252 -4.67 -25.70 15.25
C ASN A 252 -4.84 -24.46 14.35
N ILE A 253 -5.66 -24.52 13.31
CA ILE A 253 -5.87 -23.41 12.38
C ILE A 253 -6.80 -22.40 13.05
N LYS A 254 -6.25 -21.20 13.32
CA LYS A 254 -6.95 -20.11 14.00
C LYS A 254 -7.25 -18.94 13.06
N GLU A 255 -6.49 -18.81 12.00
CA GLU A 255 -6.55 -17.71 11.07
C GLU A 255 -6.62 -18.22 9.62
N ILE A 256 -7.54 -17.67 8.84
CA ILE A 256 -7.70 -18.00 7.44
C ILE A 256 -7.51 -16.74 6.60
N VAL A 257 -6.57 -16.79 5.65
CA VAL A 257 -6.34 -15.72 4.66
C VAL A 257 -7.08 -16.10 3.38
N ILE A 258 -8.23 -15.51 3.15
CA ILE A 258 -9.03 -15.72 1.96
C ILE A 258 -8.47 -14.87 0.81
N THR A 259 -8.02 -15.53 -0.24
CA THR A 259 -7.34 -14.93 -1.39
C THR A 259 -7.51 -15.80 -2.64
N GLY A 260 -6.50 -15.92 -3.46
CA GLY A 260 -6.45 -16.71 -4.69
C GLY A 260 -5.94 -15.88 -5.86
N GLY A 261 -6.80 -15.66 -6.87
CA GLY A 261 -6.78 -14.46 -7.68
C GLY A 261 -7.25 -13.29 -6.81
N ASP A 262 -8.38 -12.69 -7.16
CA ASP A 262 -9.02 -11.75 -6.23
C ASP A 262 -10.35 -12.35 -5.73
N PRO A 263 -10.53 -12.54 -4.43
CA PRO A 263 -11.68 -13.26 -3.89
C PRO A 263 -13.00 -12.50 -4.08
N PHE A 264 -12.96 -11.18 -4.25
CA PHE A 264 -14.14 -10.34 -4.46
C PHE A 264 -14.80 -10.53 -5.83
N LEU A 265 -14.18 -11.27 -6.75
CA LEU A 265 -14.80 -11.63 -8.03
C LEU A 265 -15.85 -12.76 -7.92
N ASN A 266 -15.87 -13.53 -6.84
CA ASN A 266 -16.77 -14.68 -6.70
C ASN A 266 -17.65 -14.56 -5.46
N LYS A 267 -18.81 -13.90 -5.62
CA LYS A 267 -19.78 -13.67 -4.54
C LYS A 267 -20.21 -14.99 -3.86
N LYS A 268 -20.55 -16.00 -4.65
CA LYS A 268 -21.08 -17.26 -4.12
C LYS A 268 -20.05 -17.99 -3.27
N ASN A 269 -18.84 -18.11 -3.76
CA ASN A 269 -17.77 -18.77 -3.02
C ASN A 269 -17.37 -17.99 -1.77
N MET A 270 -17.32 -16.65 -1.84
CA MET A 270 -17.04 -15.79 -0.69
C MET A 270 -18.08 -15.99 0.42
N MET A 271 -19.35 -15.95 0.07
CA MET A 271 -20.43 -16.18 1.04
C MET A 271 -20.34 -17.57 1.66
N THR A 272 -20.16 -18.61 0.85
CA THR A 272 -20.02 -20.00 1.35
C THR A 272 -18.83 -20.14 2.30
N ALA A 273 -17.68 -19.58 1.94
CA ALA A 273 -16.49 -19.66 2.77
C ALA A 273 -16.67 -18.93 4.11
N ILE A 274 -17.13 -17.68 4.09
CA ILE A 274 -17.29 -16.92 5.33
C ILE A 274 -18.37 -17.55 6.22
N ASP A 275 -19.53 -17.91 5.68
CA ASP A 275 -20.63 -18.50 6.43
C ASP A 275 -20.29 -19.87 7.02
N GLY A 276 -19.41 -20.62 6.37
CA GLY A 276 -18.88 -21.88 6.88
C GLY A 276 -17.84 -21.66 7.98
N LEU A 277 -16.81 -20.87 7.68
CA LEU A 277 -15.67 -20.64 8.58
C LEU A 277 -16.07 -19.92 9.88
N MET A 278 -17.02 -19.00 9.84
CA MET A 278 -17.47 -18.30 11.04
C MET A 278 -18.10 -19.20 12.09
N LYS A 279 -18.65 -20.36 11.69
CA LYS A 279 -19.28 -21.33 12.58
C LYS A 279 -18.28 -22.25 13.28
N ILE A 280 -17.04 -22.32 12.80
CA ILE A 280 -16.01 -23.17 13.37
C ILE A 280 -15.49 -22.56 14.67
N PRO A 281 -15.64 -23.22 15.84
CA PRO A 281 -15.39 -22.61 17.13
C PRO A 281 -13.96 -22.10 17.32
N HIS A 282 -12.96 -22.82 16.82
CA HIS A 282 -11.55 -22.52 17.01
C HIS A 282 -11.00 -21.47 16.05
N VAL A 283 -11.73 -21.13 14.98
CA VAL A 283 -11.36 -20.05 14.07
C VAL A 283 -11.56 -18.70 14.76
N GLN A 284 -10.54 -17.87 14.75
CA GLN A 284 -10.52 -16.57 15.45
C GLN A 284 -10.58 -15.39 14.47
N THR A 285 -9.90 -15.51 13.33
CA THR A 285 -9.74 -14.41 12.39
C THR A 285 -9.95 -14.86 10.95
N LEU A 286 -10.76 -14.11 10.21
CA LEU A 286 -10.90 -14.20 8.76
C LEU A 286 -10.27 -12.94 8.15
N ARG A 287 -9.34 -13.14 7.23
CA ARG A 287 -8.64 -12.06 6.55
C ARG A 287 -8.95 -12.10 5.06
N LEU A 288 -9.57 -11.06 4.55
CA LEU A 288 -9.86 -10.90 3.13
C LEU A 288 -8.70 -10.19 2.46
N ALA A 289 -7.95 -10.90 1.61
CA ALA A 289 -6.78 -10.35 0.92
C ALA A 289 -7.14 -10.00 -0.52
N THR A 290 -7.18 -8.70 -0.81
CA THR A 290 -7.54 -8.16 -2.12
C THR A 290 -6.62 -7.01 -2.51
N ARG A 291 -6.38 -6.85 -3.80
CA ARG A 291 -5.77 -5.65 -4.35
C ARG A 291 -6.78 -4.79 -5.12
N SER A 292 -8.04 -5.21 -5.21
CA SER A 292 -9.06 -4.46 -5.95
C SER A 292 -9.31 -3.06 -5.40
N ILE A 293 -9.01 -2.80 -4.12
CA ILE A 293 -9.09 -1.45 -3.54
C ILE A 293 -8.15 -0.48 -4.28
N SER A 294 -7.00 -0.95 -4.77
CA SER A 294 -6.03 -0.11 -5.49
C SER A 294 -6.29 -0.06 -6.99
N TYR A 295 -6.52 -1.18 -7.65
CA TYR A 295 -6.57 -1.25 -9.11
C TYR A 295 -7.98 -1.31 -9.72
N ASP A 296 -9.01 -1.55 -8.92
CA ASP A 296 -10.42 -1.57 -9.32
C ASP A 296 -11.34 -1.19 -8.16
N PRO A 297 -11.18 -0.01 -7.56
CA PRO A 297 -11.97 0.41 -6.39
C PRO A 297 -13.47 0.40 -6.69
N HIS A 298 -13.85 0.63 -7.95
CA HIS A 298 -15.23 0.62 -8.40
C HIS A 298 -15.97 -0.71 -8.12
N LEU A 299 -15.24 -1.82 -8.02
CA LEU A 299 -15.83 -3.12 -7.66
C LEU A 299 -16.60 -3.06 -6.33
N PHE A 300 -16.17 -2.23 -5.40
CA PHE A 300 -16.78 -2.09 -4.08
C PHE A 300 -18.10 -1.30 -4.10
N TYR A 301 -18.30 -0.47 -5.11
CA TYR A 301 -19.53 0.34 -5.26
C TYR A 301 -20.58 -0.29 -6.16
N LYS A 302 -20.23 -1.33 -6.92
CA LYS A 302 -21.17 -2.07 -7.76
C LYS A 302 -22.34 -2.65 -6.96
N ASP A 303 -23.47 -2.83 -7.63
CA ASP A 303 -24.67 -3.47 -7.09
C ASP A 303 -25.11 -2.84 -5.75
N ASN A 304 -25.22 -1.52 -5.71
CA ASN A 304 -25.53 -0.73 -4.49
C ASN A 304 -24.53 -0.95 -3.35
N ALA A 305 -23.24 -0.91 -3.67
CA ALA A 305 -22.14 -1.12 -2.74
C ALA A 305 -22.21 -2.50 -2.05
N PHE A 306 -22.55 -3.52 -2.80
CA PHE A 306 -22.74 -4.88 -2.28
C PHE A 306 -21.57 -5.33 -1.42
N TRP A 307 -20.33 -5.18 -1.90
CA TRP A 307 -19.16 -5.66 -1.17
C TRP A 307 -18.90 -4.89 0.12
N LEU A 308 -19.02 -3.57 0.11
CA LEU A 308 -18.89 -2.76 1.33
C LEU A 308 -19.94 -3.17 2.37
N ASN A 309 -21.19 -3.32 1.95
CA ASN A 309 -22.28 -3.69 2.85
C ASN A 309 -22.13 -5.14 3.36
N PHE A 310 -21.70 -6.05 2.50
CA PHE A 310 -21.44 -7.44 2.88
C PHE A 310 -20.32 -7.56 3.92
N VAL A 311 -19.20 -6.90 3.69
CA VAL A 311 -18.05 -6.95 4.62
C VAL A 311 -18.42 -6.31 5.98
N LYS A 312 -19.13 -5.18 5.98
CA LYS A 312 -19.64 -4.55 7.22
C LYS A 312 -20.58 -5.47 7.99
N MET A 313 -21.53 -6.09 7.31
CA MET A 313 -22.48 -7.02 7.92
C MET A 313 -21.76 -8.23 8.52
N LYS A 314 -20.85 -8.85 7.76
CA LYS A 314 -20.09 -10.01 8.24
C LYS A 314 -19.15 -9.69 9.38
N ASN A 315 -18.58 -8.47 9.42
CA ASN A 315 -17.81 -8.01 10.56
C ASN A 315 -18.66 -7.97 11.84
N LEU A 316 -19.87 -7.43 11.77
CA LEU A 316 -20.78 -7.40 12.93
C LEU A 316 -21.16 -8.81 13.41
N GLU A 317 -21.49 -9.71 12.49
CA GLU A 317 -21.80 -11.10 12.81
C GLU A 317 -20.61 -11.82 13.49
N LEU A 318 -19.40 -11.64 12.96
CA LEU A 318 -18.17 -12.21 13.53
C LEU A 318 -17.85 -11.64 14.92
N GLN A 319 -18.02 -10.33 15.12
CA GLN A 319 -17.81 -9.69 16.42
C GLN A 319 -18.76 -10.25 17.49
N GLN A 320 -20.02 -10.55 17.15
CA GLN A 320 -20.96 -11.21 18.05
C GLN A 320 -20.50 -12.60 18.48
N LEU A 321 -19.69 -13.26 17.64
CA LEU A 321 -19.07 -14.55 17.93
C LEU A 321 -17.69 -14.45 18.59
N GLY A 322 -17.24 -13.25 18.94
CA GLY A 322 -15.91 -12.99 19.49
C GLY A 322 -14.78 -13.18 18.48
N LYS A 323 -15.08 -13.08 17.18
CA LYS A 323 -14.13 -13.27 16.08
C LYS A 323 -13.82 -11.95 15.38
N ARG A 324 -12.81 -11.97 14.48
CA ARG A 324 -12.34 -10.80 13.74
C ARG A 324 -12.49 -11.00 12.24
N LEU A 325 -12.90 -9.93 11.56
CA LEU A 325 -12.76 -9.78 10.13
C LEU A 325 -11.72 -8.69 9.84
N GLU A 326 -10.78 -8.99 8.98
CA GLU A 326 -9.72 -8.08 8.58
C GLU A 326 -9.66 -7.99 7.06
N VAL A 327 -9.21 -6.85 6.54
CA VAL A 327 -8.94 -6.66 5.12
C VAL A 327 -7.46 -6.37 4.94
N ALA A 328 -6.80 -7.18 4.12
CA ALA A 328 -5.43 -6.97 3.70
C ALA A 328 -5.41 -6.47 2.25
N THR A 329 -4.73 -5.37 2.00
CA THR A 329 -4.58 -4.84 0.64
C THR A 329 -3.13 -4.54 0.30
N HIS A 330 -2.86 -4.30 -0.99
CA HIS A 330 -1.54 -3.92 -1.47
C HIS A 330 -1.60 -2.57 -2.16
N PHE A 331 -0.71 -1.69 -1.75
CA PHE A 331 -0.34 -0.47 -2.45
C PHE A 331 1.18 -0.44 -2.57
N ILE A 332 1.69 -0.04 -3.72
CA ILE A 332 3.12 -0.06 -4.03
C ILE A 332 3.65 1.36 -4.18
N HIS A 333 2.92 2.21 -4.87
CA HIS A 333 3.33 3.57 -5.16
C HIS A 333 2.21 4.57 -4.84
N PRO A 334 2.50 5.80 -4.39
CA PRO A 334 1.47 6.80 -4.10
C PRO A 334 0.58 7.15 -5.30
N ASP A 335 1.07 6.99 -6.53
CA ASP A 335 0.29 7.24 -7.75
C ASP A 335 -0.85 6.24 -7.98
N GLU A 336 -0.92 5.15 -7.20
CA GLU A 336 -2.05 4.21 -7.20
C GLU A 336 -3.24 4.72 -6.37
N ILE A 337 -3.00 5.70 -5.53
CA ILE A 337 -4.05 6.23 -4.63
C ILE A 337 -5.09 6.96 -5.46
N SER A 338 -6.36 6.62 -5.24
CA SER A 338 -7.52 7.34 -5.74
C SER A 338 -8.43 7.73 -4.59
N LEU A 339 -9.35 8.67 -4.82
CA LEU A 339 -10.33 9.05 -3.80
C LEU A 339 -11.20 7.87 -3.40
N ASP A 340 -11.63 7.06 -4.37
CA ASP A 340 -12.41 5.86 -4.12
C ASP A 340 -11.66 4.86 -3.24
N SER A 341 -10.35 4.66 -3.48
CA SER A 341 -9.55 3.77 -2.63
C SER A 341 -9.44 4.27 -1.20
N LEU A 342 -9.27 5.58 -1.00
CA LEU A 342 -9.24 6.19 0.32
C LEU A 342 -10.61 6.10 1.02
N ASP A 343 -11.70 6.34 0.30
CA ASP A 343 -13.07 6.25 0.85
C ASP A 343 -13.42 4.81 1.27
N ILE A 344 -13.07 3.81 0.45
CA ILE A 344 -13.26 2.39 0.80
C ILE A 344 -12.53 2.06 2.10
N ILE A 345 -11.25 2.43 2.20
CA ILE A 345 -10.45 2.16 3.41
C ILE A 345 -11.07 2.87 4.61
N SER A 346 -11.36 4.16 4.50
CA SER A 346 -11.98 4.95 5.57
C SER A 346 -13.32 4.35 5.99
N THR A 347 -14.16 3.96 5.03
CA THR A 347 -15.45 3.32 5.30
C THR A 347 -15.29 2.02 6.08
N LEU A 348 -14.35 1.16 5.70
CA LEU A 348 -14.09 -0.10 6.41
C LEU A 348 -13.57 0.16 7.83
N VAL A 349 -12.59 1.04 7.99
CA VAL A 349 -12.00 1.39 9.28
C VAL A 349 -13.04 1.99 10.23
N ASN A 350 -13.86 2.92 9.75
CA ASN A 350 -14.93 3.54 10.52
C ASN A 350 -16.03 2.55 10.97
N ASN A 351 -16.11 1.39 10.31
CA ASN A 351 -16.98 0.29 10.71
C ASN A 351 -16.26 -0.79 11.56
N GLY A 352 -15.10 -0.46 12.15
CA GLY A 352 -14.37 -1.33 13.07
C GLY A 352 -13.68 -2.52 12.40
N ILE A 353 -13.40 -2.43 11.10
CA ILE A 353 -12.67 -3.45 10.35
C ILE A 353 -11.21 -3.00 10.24
N SER A 354 -10.29 -3.82 10.71
CA SER A 354 -8.86 -3.57 10.52
C SER A 354 -8.52 -3.69 9.04
N VAL A 355 -8.05 -2.58 8.45
CA VAL A 355 -7.51 -2.56 7.09
C VAL A 355 -6.01 -2.36 7.18
N TYR A 356 -5.23 -3.28 6.65
CA TYR A 356 -3.79 -3.15 6.66
C TYR A 356 -3.16 -3.38 5.29
N VAL A 357 -2.07 -2.67 5.08
CA VAL A 357 -1.38 -2.61 3.81
C VAL A 357 -0.09 -3.42 3.87
N GLN A 358 0.10 -4.24 2.85
CA GLN A 358 1.34 -4.92 2.57
C GLN A 358 1.93 -4.32 1.29
N THR A 359 3.18 -3.89 1.35
CA THR A 359 3.84 -3.21 0.24
C THR A 359 4.98 -4.07 -0.27
N PRO A 360 4.84 -4.71 -1.45
CA PRO A 360 6.00 -5.29 -2.15
C PRO A 360 7.02 -4.21 -2.48
N PHE A 361 8.28 -4.52 -2.27
CA PHE A 361 9.39 -3.61 -2.55
C PHE A 361 9.96 -3.93 -3.92
N LEU A 362 9.62 -3.10 -4.89
CA LEU A 362 9.94 -3.33 -6.31
C LEU A 362 11.08 -2.41 -6.75
N ASN A 363 12.11 -3.00 -7.32
CA ASN A 363 13.26 -2.28 -7.87
C ASN A 363 12.82 -1.23 -8.89
N ASN A 364 13.36 -0.02 -8.79
CA ASN A 364 13.07 1.14 -9.66
C ASN A 364 11.59 1.59 -9.68
N CYS A 365 10.80 1.22 -8.67
CA CYS A 365 9.40 1.61 -8.57
C CYS A 365 9.11 2.34 -7.26
N ASN A 366 9.35 1.68 -6.13
CA ASN A 366 9.10 2.22 -4.79
C ASN A 366 10.28 1.95 -3.85
N ASP A 367 11.47 1.86 -4.40
CA ASP A 367 12.70 1.56 -3.68
C ASP A 367 13.39 2.80 -3.08
N GLU A 368 12.71 3.94 -3.10
CA GLU A 368 13.15 5.19 -2.49
C GLU A 368 12.26 5.61 -1.31
N GLY A 369 12.88 6.23 -0.32
CA GLY A 369 12.23 6.62 0.93
C GLY A 369 11.13 7.67 0.80
N PRO A 370 11.30 8.76 0.00
CA PRO A 370 10.31 9.82 -0.13
C PRO A 370 8.95 9.34 -0.63
N GLU A 371 8.93 8.48 -1.65
CA GLU A 371 7.71 7.93 -2.24
C GLU A 371 6.96 7.04 -1.27
N LEU A 372 7.68 6.17 -0.56
CA LEU A 372 7.11 5.33 0.49
C LEU A 372 6.57 6.17 1.66
N THR A 373 7.27 7.23 2.04
CA THR A 373 6.81 8.16 3.08
C THR A 373 5.46 8.77 2.70
N ARG A 374 5.35 9.26 1.47
CA ARG A 374 4.11 9.83 0.93
C ARG A 374 2.99 8.79 0.89
N LEU A 375 3.26 7.59 0.34
CA LEU A 375 2.29 6.49 0.31
C LEU A 375 1.75 6.15 1.71
N PHE A 376 2.64 5.98 2.66
CA PHE A 376 2.27 5.56 4.01
C PHE A 376 1.55 6.64 4.79
N SER A 377 1.93 7.89 4.61
CA SER A 377 1.21 9.02 5.20
C SER A 377 -0.23 9.09 4.73
N LEU A 378 -0.46 8.91 3.42
CA LEU A 378 -1.77 8.88 2.81
C LEU A 378 -2.67 7.79 3.36
N LEU A 379 -2.17 6.57 3.33
CA LEU A 379 -2.90 5.39 3.78
C LEU A 379 -3.19 5.47 5.29
N ARG A 380 -2.24 5.99 6.06
CA ARG A 380 -2.44 6.21 7.50
C ARG A 380 -3.48 7.29 7.77
N GLY A 381 -3.55 8.32 6.94
CA GLY A 381 -4.55 9.39 7.06
C GLY A 381 -6.00 8.89 7.06
N VAL A 382 -6.29 7.82 6.33
CA VAL A 382 -7.60 7.15 6.31
C VAL A 382 -7.70 5.95 7.27
N GLY A 383 -6.72 5.79 8.17
CA GLY A 383 -6.76 4.79 9.24
C GLY A 383 -6.21 3.41 8.88
N ALA A 384 -5.64 3.22 7.69
CA ALA A 384 -5.00 1.95 7.36
C ALA A 384 -3.78 1.68 8.25
N GLU A 385 -3.57 0.43 8.61
CA GLU A 385 -2.38 -0.03 9.31
C GLU A 385 -1.31 -0.44 8.30
N LEU A 386 -0.07 0.00 8.50
CA LEU A 386 1.05 -0.37 7.65
C LEU A 386 1.69 -1.64 8.23
N HIS A 387 1.54 -2.75 7.52
CA HIS A 387 1.94 -4.04 8.05
C HIS A 387 3.35 -4.42 7.64
N TYR A 388 3.57 -4.64 6.34
CA TYR A 388 4.86 -5.05 5.79
C TYR A 388 5.29 -4.20 4.60
N ILE A 389 6.59 -3.87 4.58
CA ILE A 389 7.33 -3.82 3.33
C ILE A 389 8.00 -5.18 3.21
N TYR A 390 7.79 -5.89 2.10
CA TYR A 390 8.48 -7.16 1.93
C TYR A 390 9.30 -7.21 0.66
N ILE A 391 10.53 -7.64 0.86
CA ILE A 391 11.48 -7.88 -0.20
C ILE A 391 11.12 -9.21 -0.84
N PRO A 392 10.92 -9.27 -2.16
CA PRO A 392 10.58 -10.49 -2.86
C PRO A 392 11.61 -11.60 -2.60
N CYS A 393 11.13 -12.83 -2.40
CA CYS A 393 11.97 -13.94 -1.97
C CYS A 393 12.86 -14.54 -3.04
N SER A 394 12.58 -14.29 -4.24
CA SER A 394 13.44 -14.63 -5.36
C SER A 394 13.05 -13.74 -6.49
N PRO A 395 13.83 -13.73 -7.52
CA PRO A 395 13.35 -13.18 -8.73
C PRO A 395 12.03 -13.88 -9.03
N ILE A 396 10.95 -13.19 -8.70
CA ILE A 396 9.64 -13.58 -9.07
C ILE A 396 9.52 -13.22 -10.53
N GLN A 397 9.77 -14.19 -11.39
CA GLN A 397 9.13 -14.14 -12.67
C GLN A 397 9.44 -12.92 -13.54
N GLY A 398 10.55 -12.95 -14.19
CA GLY A 398 11.11 -11.83 -14.91
C GLY A 398 11.78 -10.81 -13.99
N ASN A 399 12.34 -11.12 -13.15
CA ASN A 399 12.99 -11.11 -11.91
C ASN A 399 14.11 -10.17 -11.67
N SER A 400 15.01 -10.01 -12.58
CA SER A 400 15.95 -8.89 -12.64
C SER A 400 15.22 -7.55 -12.71
N VAL A 401 13.98 -7.51 -13.18
CA VAL A 401 13.16 -6.31 -13.29
C VAL A 401 12.66 -5.84 -11.92
N TYR A 402 12.04 -6.71 -11.14
CA TYR A 402 11.39 -6.34 -9.88
C TYR A 402 12.22 -6.58 -8.62
N TRP A 403 13.31 -7.30 -8.76
CA TRP A 403 14.09 -7.67 -7.60
C TRP A 403 14.85 -6.50 -7.00
N THR A 404 14.73 -6.34 -5.71
CA THR A 404 15.39 -5.26 -4.98
C THR A 404 16.41 -5.84 -4.01
N PRO A 405 17.67 -5.36 -4.05
CA PRO A 405 18.68 -5.74 -3.07
C PRO A 405 18.23 -5.43 -1.64
N ILE A 406 18.66 -6.27 -0.70
CA ILE A 406 18.43 -6.07 0.73
C ILE A 406 18.96 -4.72 1.22
N SER A 407 20.11 -4.29 0.72
CA SER A 407 20.73 -3.00 1.05
C SER A 407 19.83 -1.80 0.74
N LYS A 408 19.12 -1.80 -0.39
CA LYS A 408 18.12 -0.77 -0.70
C LYS A 408 16.96 -0.78 0.29
N GLY A 409 16.50 -1.97 0.68
CA GLY A 409 15.46 -2.11 1.70
C GLY A 409 15.86 -1.53 3.05
N LEU A 410 17.11 -1.73 3.47
CA LEU A 410 17.64 -1.14 4.69
C LEU A 410 17.76 0.39 4.59
N ALA A 411 18.24 0.92 3.47
CA ALA A 411 18.33 2.35 3.24
C ALA A 411 16.94 3.02 3.27
N ALA A 412 15.94 2.42 2.59
CA ALA A 412 14.57 2.89 2.66
C ALA A 412 14.01 2.85 4.10
N ALA A 413 14.32 1.80 4.86
CA ALA A 413 13.91 1.69 6.26
C ALA A 413 14.50 2.80 7.14
N GLN A 414 15.77 3.14 6.94
CA GLN A 414 16.44 4.24 7.65
C GLN A 414 15.76 5.57 7.31
N TYR A 415 15.49 5.80 6.04
CA TYR A 415 14.79 7.01 5.60
C TYR A 415 13.40 7.11 6.23
N LEU A 416 12.60 6.04 6.16
CA LEU A 416 11.27 5.99 6.74
C LEU A 416 11.30 6.23 8.26
N ARG A 417 12.30 5.67 8.93
CA ARG A 417 12.47 5.86 10.39
C ARG A 417 12.71 7.33 10.74
N ALA A 418 13.40 8.07 9.89
CA ALA A 418 13.66 9.49 10.09
C ALA A 418 12.44 10.38 9.79
N HIS A 419 11.54 9.95 8.90
CA HIS A 419 10.47 10.80 8.35
C HIS A 419 9.06 10.38 8.73
N LEU A 420 8.87 9.16 9.24
CA LEU A 420 7.59 8.68 9.72
C LEU A 420 7.56 8.54 11.23
N SER A 421 6.38 8.65 11.78
CA SER A 421 6.14 8.26 13.16
C SER A 421 6.51 6.79 13.39
N ASP A 422 7.09 6.47 14.55
CA ASP A 422 7.36 5.09 14.98
C ASP A 422 6.11 4.19 14.95
N ARG A 423 4.92 4.78 15.10
CA ARG A 423 3.65 4.05 15.08
C ARG A 423 3.22 3.62 13.68
N ILE A 424 3.69 4.30 12.65
CA ILE A 424 3.33 4.01 11.26
C ILE A 424 4.47 3.39 10.45
N MET A 425 5.55 2.98 11.13
CA MET A 425 6.62 2.23 10.49
C MET A 425 6.17 0.80 10.18
N PRO A 426 6.13 0.40 8.91
CA PRO A 426 5.88 -0.99 8.55
C PRO A 426 7.05 -1.88 8.97
N ARG A 427 6.78 -3.15 9.19
CA ARG A 427 7.85 -4.14 9.35
C ARG A 427 8.51 -4.42 8.02
N ILE A 428 9.81 -4.58 8.03
CA ILE A 428 10.54 -5.06 6.85
C ILE A 428 10.74 -6.56 7.00
N CYS A 429 10.23 -7.32 6.05
CA CYS A 429 10.35 -8.76 6.06
C CYS A 429 10.78 -9.30 4.69
N THR A 430 11.35 -10.49 4.73
CA THR A 430 11.66 -11.29 3.57
C THR A 430 10.82 -12.56 3.60
N ALA A 431 10.23 -12.92 2.47
CA ALA A 431 9.57 -14.20 2.31
C ALA A 431 10.61 -15.24 1.88
N THR A 432 10.89 -16.21 2.73
CA THR A 432 11.77 -17.34 2.42
C THR A 432 10.96 -18.56 1.99
N PRO A 433 11.57 -19.60 1.45
CA PRO A 433 10.87 -20.84 1.10
C PRO A 433 10.09 -21.50 2.24
N ILE A 434 10.40 -21.20 3.49
CA ILE A 434 9.80 -21.80 4.68
C ILE A 434 9.16 -20.78 5.63
N GLY A 435 8.90 -19.57 5.18
CA GLY A 435 8.19 -18.56 5.96
C GLY A 435 8.77 -17.18 5.82
N LYS A 436 8.06 -16.23 6.40
CA LYS A 436 8.49 -14.83 6.46
C LYS A 436 9.46 -14.63 7.61
N ILE A 437 10.51 -13.88 7.36
CA ILE A 437 11.51 -13.46 8.35
C ILE A 437 11.43 -11.94 8.47
N ASP A 438 11.22 -11.49 9.69
CA ASP A 438 11.29 -10.09 10.05
C ASP A 438 12.74 -9.73 10.39
N TRP A 439 13.27 -8.71 9.72
CA TRP A 439 14.68 -8.36 9.78
C TRP A 439 15.17 -7.87 11.13
N TYR A 440 14.27 -7.38 11.95
CA TYR A 440 14.63 -6.80 13.25
C TYR A 440 14.29 -7.67 14.46
N SER A 441 13.44 -8.69 14.28
CA SER A 441 12.91 -9.45 15.42
C SER A 441 13.29 -10.92 15.44
N SER A 442 13.78 -11.49 14.36
CA SER A 442 13.95 -12.96 14.25
C SER A 442 15.34 -13.48 14.60
N GLY A 443 16.30 -12.62 14.89
CA GLY A 443 17.65 -13.06 15.25
C GLY A 443 18.27 -13.99 14.20
N TRP A 444 18.40 -13.57 12.98
CA TRP A 444 18.81 -14.37 11.85
C TRP A 444 20.30 -14.25 11.52
N ALA A 445 20.86 -15.29 10.92
CA ALA A 445 22.21 -15.32 10.37
C ALA A 445 22.12 -15.54 8.85
N VAL A 446 23.07 -14.99 8.15
CA VAL A 446 23.21 -15.12 6.71
C VAL A 446 24.56 -15.73 6.38
N GLU A 447 24.55 -16.75 5.55
CA GLU A 447 25.75 -17.38 5.00
C GLU A 447 25.67 -17.37 3.49
N LYS A 448 26.74 -16.93 2.81
CA LYS A 448 26.80 -16.94 1.35
C LYS A 448 26.75 -18.38 0.85
N ASP A 449 26.00 -18.64 -0.23
CA ASP A 449 25.99 -19.94 -0.88
C ASP A 449 27.36 -20.20 -1.54
N GLN A 450 27.87 -21.42 -1.41
CA GLN A 450 29.18 -21.77 -1.94
C GLN A 450 29.18 -22.07 -3.44
N GLN A 451 28.01 -22.28 -4.01
CA GLN A 451 27.84 -22.69 -5.40
C GLN A 451 27.40 -21.54 -6.30
N ASP A 452 26.70 -20.58 -5.76
CA ASP A 452 26.14 -19.46 -6.51
C ASP A 452 26.22 -18.17 -5.67
N ASP A 453 27.00 -17.23 -6.16
CA ASP A 453 27.26 -15.94 -5.50
C ASP A 453 26.02 -15.06 -5.30
N HIS A 454 24.95 -15.32 -6.02
CA HIS A 454 23.68 -14.61 -5.91
C HIS A 454 22.79 -15.17 -4.79
N PHE A 455 23.14 -16.33 -4.20
CA PHE A 455 22.33 -16.98 -3.19
C PHE A 455 22.97 -16.91 -1.80
N PHE A 456 22.10 -16.87 -0.81
CA PHE A 456 22.45 -16.88 0.60
C PHE A 456 21.56 -17.87 1.35
N TRP A 457 22.11 -18.42 2.41
CA TRP A 457 21.39 -19.24 3.37
C TRP A 457 20.97 -18.36 4.54
N ILE A 458 19.66 -18.20 4.72
CA ILE A 458 19.08 -17.38 5.77
C ILE A 458 18.53 -18.29 6.86
N ARG A 459 18.95 -18.07 8.09
CA ARG A 459 18.46 -18.81 9.22
C ARG A 459 17.03 -18.43 9.58
N THR A 460 16.20 -19.44 9.82
CA THR A 460 14.84 -19.26 10.27
C THR A 460 14.66 -19.76 11.71
N PRO A 461 13.61 -19.36 12.43
CA PRO A 461 13.32 -19.86 13.77
C PRO A 461 12.65 -21.24 13.75
N TYR A 462 12.36 -21.80 12.58
CA TYR A 462 11.58 -23.01 12.44
C TYR A 462 12.45 -24.25 12.52
N THR A 463 11.92 -25.32 13.11
CA THR A 463 12.54 -26.65 13.14
C THR A 463 11.78 -27.60 12.19
N PRO A 464 12.38 -28.74 11.75
CA PRO A 464 11.65 -29.75 11.00
C PRO A 464 10.37 -30.22 11.74
N ASP A 465 10.42 -30.32 13.05
CA ASP A 465 9.29 -30.75 13.87
C ASP A 465 8.11 -29.76 13.84
N TYR A 466 8.39 -28.46 13.64
CA TYR A 466 7.33 -27.46 13.46
C TYR A 466 6.42 -27.80 12.27
N PHE A 467 6.99 -28.35 11.20
CA PHE A 467 6.30 -28.65 9.95
C PHE A 467 5.67 -30.04 9.92
N LYS A 468 5.95 -30.88 10.88
CA LYS A 468 5.63 -32.31 10.93
C LYS A 468 4.17 -32.65 10.58
N ASP A 469 3.22 -31.84 11.04
CA ASP A 469 1.80 -32.12 10.89
C ASP A 469 1.23 -31.69 9.52
N PHE A 470 1.94 -30.79 8.79
CA PHE A 470 1.39 -30.21 7.57
C PHE A 470 2.38 -30.12 6.39
N ALA A 471 3.68 -30.29 6.63
CA ALA A 471 4.72 -30.21 5.60
C ALA A 471 5.89 -31.16 5.90
N GLN A 472 5.61 -32.45 5.97
CA GLN A 472 6.51 -33.50 6.46
C GLN A 472 7.85 -33.63 5.75
N LYS A 473 7.99 -33.05 4.54
CA LYS A 473 9.19 -33.16 3.71
C LYS A 473 9.91 -31.82 3.52
N VAL A 474 9.67 -30.87 4.40
CA VAL A 474 10.26 -29.52 4.30
C VAL A 474 11.79 -29.55 4.31
N ASP A 475 12.38 -30.41 5.11
CA ASP A 475 13.82 -30.64 5.22
C ASP A 475 14.47 -31.36 4.02
N GLN A 476 13.66 -31.90 3.10
CA GLN A 476 14.10 -32.55 1.86
C GLN A 476 14.09 -31.59 0.66
N LEU A 477 13.65 -30.35 0.85
CA LEU A 477 13.66 -29.35 -0.22
C LEU A 477 15.09 -28.91 -0.51
N GLU A 478 15.48 -28.81 -1.78
CA GLU A 478 16.81 -28.34 -2.19
C GLU A 478 17.17 -26.93 -1.68
N VAL A 479 16.14 -26.13 -1.44
CA VAL A 479 16.25 -24.76 -0.93
C VAL A 479 16.20 -24.67 0.59
N VAL A 480 16.25 -25.79 1.30
CA VAL A 480 16.20 -25.86 2.76
C VAL A 480 17.28 -26.81 3.26
N ARG A 481 17.90 -26.46 4.38
CA ARG A 481 18.84 -27.34 5.08
C ARG A 481 18.61 -27.23 6.59
N VAL A 482 18.90 -28.31 7.30
CA VAL A 482 18.96 -28.28 8.77
C VAL A 482 20.35 -27.78 9.19
N ASN A 483 20.41 -26.79 10.02
CA ASN A 483 21.66 -26.24 10.54
C ASN A 483 22.10 -26.93 11.85
N ALA A 484 23.29 -26.56 12.34
CA ALA A 484 23.92 -27.19 13.52
C ALA A 484 23.09 -27.02 14.83
N GLU A 485 22.16 -26.07 14.86
CA GLU A 485 21.28 -25.86 16.01
C GLU A 485 19.92 -26.56 15.89
N GLY A 486 19.70 -27.30 14.82
CA GLY A 486 18.46 -28.01 14.57
C GLY A 486 17.33 -27.13 14.03
N THR A 487 17.61 -25.87 13.66
CA THR A 487 16.66 -25.05 12.92
C THR A 487 16.91 -25.15 11.42
N LEU A 488 15.99 -24.61 10.62
CA LEU A 488 16.06 -24.65 9.17
C LEU A 488 16.69 -23.36 8.64
N ASP A 489 17.65 -23.49 7.73
CA ASP A 489 18.09 -22.39 6.87
C ASP A 489 17.38 -22.51 5.52
N ALA A 490 17.00 -21.38 4.96
CA ALA A 490 16.41 -21.28 3.64
C ALA A 490 17.37 -20.63 2.64
N ARG A 491 17.52 -21.23 1.46
CA ARG A 491 18.30 -20.68 0.37
C ARG A 491 17.49 -19.57 -0.29
N PHE A 492 18.10 -18.42 -0.41
CA PHE A 492 17.43 -17.20 -0.86
C PHE A 492 18.32 -16.42 -1.81
N MET A 493 17.79 -15.99 -2.93
CA MET A 493 18.51 -15.13 -3.86
C MET A 493 18.46 -13.69 -3.35
N ALA A 494 19.60 -13.16 -2.97
CA ALA A 494 19.73 -11.80 -2.49
C ALA A 494 21.08 -11.22 -2.90
N GLU A 495 21.10 -10.02 -3.36
CA GLU A 495 22.30 -9.22 -3.40
C GLU A 495 22.40 -8.52 -2.03
N ILE A 496 23.29 -9.05 -1.22
CA ILE A 496 23.69 -8.36 -0.01
C ILE A 496 24.93 -7.59 -0.41
N GLY A 497 24.86 -6.27 -0.44
CA GLY A 497 26.01 -5.43 -0.79
C GLY A 497 27.26 -5.80 0.03
N ASN A 498 28.39 -5.17 -0.25
CA ASN A 498 29.66 -5.44 0.44
C ASN A 498 29.65 -5.09 1.95
N ASP A 499 28.49 -4.95 2.55
CA ASP A 499 28.33 -4.69 3.96
C ASP A 499 28.76 -5.92 4.77
N THR A 500 29.92 -5.80 5.39
CA THR A 500 30.47 -6.79 6.34
C THR A 500 29.54 -7.13 7.51
N ILE A 501 28.49 -6.36 7.72
CA ILE A 501 27.44 -6.55 8.74
C ILE A 501 26.75 -7.91 8.60
N PHE A 502 26.72 -8.49 7.41
CA PHE A 502 25.99 -9.73 7.12
C PHE A 502 26.89 -10.95 6.91
N SER A 503 28.20 -10.79 6.97
CA SER A 503 29.12 -11.91 6.74
C SER A 503 29.17 -12.86 7.93
N GLY A 504 28.49 -13.99 7.84
CA GLY A 504 28.75 -15.21 8.61
C GLY A 504 28.45 -15.18 10.12
N SER A 505 27.88 -14.12 10.65
CA SER A 505 27.58 -13.99 12.08
C SER A 505 26.11 -14.25 12.37
N ARG A 506 25.85 -15.16 13.30
CA ARG A 506 24.52 -15.39 13.88
C ARG A 506 23.98 -14.22 14.70
N LYS A 507 24.83 -13.25 14.97
CA LYS A 507 24.43 -12.15 15.82
C LYS A 507 23.48 -11.31 15.00
N PRO A 508 22.27 -10.99 15.55
CA PRO A 508 21.58 -9.83 15.08
C PRO A 508 22.63 -8.72 15.02
N VAL A 509 22.46 -7.76 14.14
CA VAL A 509 23.32 -6.58 14.05
C VAL A 509 23.43 -5.93 15.44
N SER A 510 24.06 -6.64 16.37
CA SER A 510 24.62 -6.08 17.58
C SER A 510 26.02 -5.74 17.17
N VAL A 511 26.25 -4.50 16.93
CA VAL A 511 27.57 -3.93 16.90
C VAL A 511 28.26 -4.33 18.21
N LYS A 512 28.88 -5.50 18.22
CA LYS A 512 29.93 -5.73 19.19
C LYS A 512 31.17 -5.15 18.56
N ALA A 513 31.47 -3.95 19.00
CA ALA A 513 32.68 -3.28 18.66
C ALA A 513 33.89 -4.18 18.96
N ASP A 514 34.49 -4.73 17.91
CA ASP A 514 35.95 -4.81 17.90
C ASP A 514 36.48 -3.40 17.50
N GLU A 515 37.77 -3.17 17.47
CA GLU A 515 38.33 -1.82 17.19
C GLU A 515 37.88 -1.24 15.85
N THR A 516 37.51 -2.07 14.87
CA THR A 516 36.98 -1.66 13.54
C THR A 516 35.50 -1.30 13.61
N ASP A 517 34.74 -2.02 14.43
CA ASP A 517 33.36 -1.71 14.74
C ASP A 517 33.22 -0.45 15.58
N GLN A 518 34.22 -0.15 16.42
CA GLN A 518 34.29 1.10 17.19
C GLN A 518 34.43 2.30 16.26
N GLN A 519 35.26 2.22 15.22
CA GLN A 519 35.37 3.28 14.21
C GLN A 519 34.11 3.39 13.35
N ALA A 520 33.48 2.28 12.99
CA ALA A 520 32.19 2.27 12.30
C ALA A 520 31.09 2.83 13.19
N LEU A 521 31.10 2.49 14.49
CA LEU A 521 30.16 3.05 15.47
C LEU A 521 30.38 4.54 15.70
N GLU A 522 31.63 4.99 15.79
CA GLU A 522 31.97 6.41 15.89
C GLU A 522 31.60 7.18 14.61
N THR A 523 31.76 6.54 13.45
CA THR A 523 31.31 7.10 12.17
C THR A 523 29.79 7.16 12.07
N LEU A 524 29.09 6.10 12.49
CA LEU A 524 27.64 6.05 12.57
C LEU A 524 27.09 7.00 13.64
N GLN A 525 27.77 7.14 14.77
CA GLN A 525 27.42 8.11 15.80
C GLN A 525 27.70 9.54 15.36
N ALA A 526 28.81 9.78 14.63
CA ALA A 526 29.09 11.07 14.03
C ALA A 526 28.12 11.42 12.90
N GLN A 527 27.71 10.44 12.11
CA GLN A 527 26.65 10.55 11.13
C GLN A 527 25.29 10.76 11.80
N ALA A 528 24.95 9.97 12.80
CA ALA A 528 23.74 10.12 13.59
C ALA A 528 23.69 11.44 14.37
N VAL A 529 24.83 11.96 14.85
CA VAL A 529 24.93 13.31 15.43
C VAL A 529 24.81 14.37 14.35
N LYS A 530 25.32 14.12 13.16
CA LYS A 530 25.17 15.00 12.00
C LYS A 530 23.73 14.96 11.46
N ASP A 531 23.12 13.80 11.44
CA ASP A 531 21.72 13.60 11.07
C ASP A 531 20.77 14.04 12.20
N GLN A 532 21.18 13.95 13.47
CA GLN A 532 20.49 14.54 14.63
C GLN A 532 20.59 16.07 14.65
N THR A 533 21.69 16.65 14.20
CA THR A 533 21.76 18.09 13.96
C THR A 533 20.92 18.54 12.78
N ILE A 534 20.56 17.66 11.87
CA ILE A 534 19.61 17.89 10.78
C ILE A 534 18.17 17.54 11.20
N GLY A 535 17.96 16.52 12.05
CA GLY A 535 16.65 15.95 12.39
C GLY A 535 16.16 16.18 13.82
N CYS A 536 17.01 16.64 14.74
CA CYS A 536 16.69 16.94 16.15
C CYS A 536 17.10 18.34 16.55
N SER A 537 17.10 19.29 15.63
CA SER A 537 17.10 20.68 16.10
C SER A 537 15.78 20.88 16.83
N ILE A 538 15.85 21.08 18.15
CA ILE A 538 14.82 21.79 18.90
C ILE A 538 14.71 23.13 18.19
N VAL A 539 13.84 23.19 17.18
CA VAL A 539 13.52 24.45 16.55
C VAL A 539 12.69 25.18 17.58
N SER A 540 13.22 26.24 18.13
CA SER A 540 12.42 27.16 18.93
C SER A 540 11.26 27.61 18.04
N THR A 541 10.08 27.13 18.33
CA THR A 541 8.85 27.50 17.64
C THR A 541 8.37 28.90 18.04
N GLY A 542 9.05 29.51 19.03
CA GLY A 542 8.62 30.78 19.63
C GLY A 542 7.39 30.62 20.54
N SER A 543 6.93 29.39 20.76
CA SER A 543 5.83 29.06 21.68
C SER A 543 6.32 28.15 22.80
N GLU A 544 5.86 28.42 24.03
CA GLU A 544 6.11 27.56 25.20
C GLU A 544 5.24 26.29 25.16
N ASN A 545 4.18 26.30 24.37
CA ASN A 545 3.19 25.22 24.29
C ASN A 545 3.44 24.23 23.14
N LEU A 546 4.41 24.51 22.28
CA LEU A 546 4.68 23.69 21.11
C LEU A 546 6.17 23.36 21.02
N PHE A 547 6.45 22.08 21.04
CA PHE A 547 7.80 21.53 20.93
C PHE A 547 7.95 20.70 19.66
N ARG A 548 8.94 20.99 18.83
CA ARG A 548 9.21 20.21 17.63
C ARG A 548 10.22 19.11 17.94
N ALA A 549 9.73 17.90 18.07
CA ALA A 549 10.55 16.72 18.37
C ALA A 549 11.26 16.14 17.15
N HIS A 550 10.70 16.34 15.96
CA HIS A 550 11.21 15.81 14.69
C HIS A 550 10.71 16.67 13.53
N GLU A 551 11.27 16.52 12.34
CA GLU A 551 10.82 17.26 11.15
C GLU A 551 9.33 17.08 10.87
N THR A 552 8.83 15.87 11.09
CA THR A 552 7.43 15.48 10.84
C THR A 552 6.57 15.40 12.11
N ARG A 553 7.14 15.62 13.29
CA ARG A 553 6.45 15.47 14.58
C ARG A 553 6.58 16.69 15.45
N VAL A 554 5.46 17.12 16.01
CA VAL A 554 5.41 18.12 17.06
C VAL A 554 4.71 17.59 18.31
N GLU A 555 5.08 18.11 19.45
CA GLU A 555 4.39 17.90 20.71
C GLU A 555 3.80 19.23 21.16
N ILE A 556 2.52 19.23 21.54
CA ILE A 556 1.81 20.42 21.98
C ILE A 556 1.18 20.17 23.35
N GLU A 557 1.19 21.19 24.18
CA GLU A 557 0.47 21.18 25.45
C GLU A 557 -1.04 21.35 25.23
N VAL A 558 -1.83 20.81 26.14
CA VAL A 558 -3.32 20.95 26.11
C VAL A 558 -3.79 22.41 26.13
N THR A 559 -2.94 23.32 26.55
CA THR A 559 -3.17 24.77 26.59
C THR A 559 -2.78 25.48 25.29
N ALA A 560 -2.32 24.75 24.26
CA ALA A 560 -1.93 25.30 22.98
C ALA A 560 -3.05 26.14 22.36
N GLY A 561 -2.68 27.27 21.80
CA GLY A 561 -3.58 28.27 21.25
C GLY A 561 -3.56 28.37 19.74
N ASP A 562 -4.21 29.40 19.22
CA ASP A 562 -4.35 29.63 17.77
C ASP A 562 -3.00 29.80 17.06
N ALA A 563 -1.99 30.40 17.73
CA ALA A 563 -0.64 30.55 17.18
C ALA A 563 0.06 29.20 16.97
N ASP A 564 -0.15 28.24 17.88
CA ASP A 564 0.40 26.89 17.80
C ASP A 564 -0.28 26.11 16.68
N MET A 565 -1.59 26.28 16.54
CA MET A 565 -2.35 25.69 15.43
C MET A 565 -1.93 26.29 14.08
N ALA A 566 -1.65 27.59 14.02
CA ALA A 566 -1.15 28.24 12.82
C ALA A 566 0.23 27.72 12.44
N TYR A 567 1.12 27.48 13.41
CA TYR A 567 2.43 26.89 13.16
C TYR A 567 2.29 25.51 12.50
N ILE A 568 1.43 24.62 13.07
CA ILE A 568 1.18 23.29 12.53
C ILE A 568 0.58 23.39 11.12
N ARG A 569 -0.38 24.27 10.92
CA ARG A 569 -1.07 24.46 9.63
C ARG A 569 -0.14 24.95 8.53
N ASN A 570 0.86 25.77 8.88
CA ASN A 570 1.77 26.38 7.93
C ASN A 570 2.99 25.50 7.58
N ASP A 571 3.23 24.41 8.30
CA ASP A 571 4.30 23.45 7.99
C ASP A 571 3.71 22.08 7.61
N ASN A 572 3.54 21.87 6.33
CA ASN A 572 2.94 20.65 5.77
C ASN A 572 3.78 19.38 5.98
N ARG A 573 5.01 19.48 6.49
CA ARG A 573 5.84 18.34 6.90
C ARG A 573 5.37 17.74 8.22
N ILE A 574 4.60 18.49 9.01
CA ILE A 574 4.10 18.01 10.30
C ILE A 574 2.93 17.07 10.06
N THR A 575 3.19 15.79 10.15
CA THR A 575 2.18 14.72 9.93
C THR A 575 1.75 14.02 11.20
N ASP A 576 2.45 14.25 12.31
CA ASP A 576 2.22 13.58 13.59
C ASP A 576 2.24 14.61 14.73
N VAL A 577 1.14 14.71 15.44
CA VAL A 577 0.97 15.65 16.56
C VAL A 577 0.74 14.87 17.84
N VAL A 578 1.54 15.13 18.85
CA VAL A 578 1.40 14.57 20.20
C VAL A 578 0.83 15.64 21.11
N ILE A 579 -0.34 15.40 21.67
CA ILE A 579 -0.91 16.26 22.73
C ILE A 579 -0.47 15.68 24.07
N SER A 580 0.23 16.47 24.86
CA SER A 580 0.66 16.11 26.21
C SER A 580 0.11 17.09 27.25
N SER A 581 0.08 16.66 28.50
CA SER A 581 -0.23 17.53 29.63
C SER A 581 0.48 17.07 30.88
N GLU A 582 1.13 17.99 31.57
CA GLU A 582 1.64 17.77 32.90
C GLU A 582 0.53 17.91 33.98
N HIS A 583 -0.62 18.43 33.61
CA HIS A 583 -1.75 18.72 34.49
C HIS A 583 -2.84 17.64 34.39
N ASP A 584 -3.85 17.74 35.27
CA ASP A 584 -4.98 16.83 35.25
C ASP A 584 -5.78 16.95 33.94
N ALA A 585 -5.80 15.88 33.16
CA ALA A 585 -6.44 15.84 31.86
C ALA A 585 -7.97 16.05 31.93
N ILE A 586 -8.61 15.73 33.07
CA ILE A 586 -10.06 15.93 33.25
C ILE A 586 -10.40 17.41 33.23
N ALA A 587 -9.59 18.23 33.88
CA ALA A 587 -9.77 19.68 33.87
C ALA A 587 -9.65 20.29 32.46
N HIS A 588 -9.02 19.59 31.55
CA HIS A 588 -8.72 20.03 30.19
C HIS A 588 -9.45 19.24 29.10
N LEU A 589 -10.39 18.34 29.43
CA LEU A 589 -11.10 17.52 28.44
C LEU A 589 -11.70 18.33 27.29
N TYR A 590 -12.30 19.48 27.61
CA TYR A 590 -12.84 20.38 26.60
C TYR A 590 -11.74 20.97 25.70
N GLY A 591 -10.60 21.35 26.28
CA GLY A 591 -9.43 21.83 25.55
C GLY A 591 -8.85 20.76 24.62
N ILE A 592 -8.71 19.52 25.12
CA ILE A 592 -8.25 18.38 24.34
C ILE A 592 -9.19 18.12 23.15
N ALA A 593 -10.51 18.09 23.41
CA ALA A 593 -11.50 17.88 22.35
C ALA A 593 -11.45 19.00 21.28
N LYS A 594 -11.28 20.26 21.72
CA LYS A 594 -11.11 21.41 20.83
C LYS A 594 -9.84 21.30 19.99
N LEU A 595 -8.70 20.94 20.60
CA LEU A 595 -7.44 20.73 19.89
C LEU A 595 -7.54 19.61 18.86
N ILE A 596 -8.13 18.48 19.23
CA ILE A 596 -8.36 17.37 18.30
C ILE A 596 -9.24 17.81 17.13
N GLY A 597 -10.29 18.60 17.40
CA GLY A 597 -11.15 19.19 16.36
C GLY A 597 -10.34 20.06 15.39
N HIS A 598 -9.54 20.99 15.91
CA HIS A 598 -8.72 21.86 15.07
C HIS A 598 -7.64 21.09 14.28
N LEU A 599 -7.03 20.06 14.88
CA LEU A 599 -6.03 19.23 14.20
C LEU A 599 -6.65 18.35 13.12
N ARG A 600 -7.88 17.90 13.32
CA ARG A 600 -8.64 17.14 12.32
C ARG A 600 -8.89 17.95 11.04
N ASP A 601 -9.02 19.26 11.18
CA ASP A 601 -9.24 20.18 10.06
C ASP A 601 -7.93 20.55 9.33
N ILE A 602 -6.77 20.05 9.80
CA ILE A 602 -5.47 20.23 9.16
C ILE A 602 -5.13 18.97 8.37
N GLN A 603 -5.22 19.08 7.08
CA GLN A 603 -5.23 17.92 6.16
C GLN A 603 -3.92 17.13 6.12
N HIS A 604 -2.76 17.74 6.39
CA HIS A 604 -1.48 17.04 6.42
C HIS A 604 -1.19 16.34 7.75
N VAL A 605 -2.01 16.57 8.79
CA VAL A 605 -1.88 15.88 10.07
C VAL A 605 -2.54 14.50 9.96
N ASN A 606 -1.74 13.46 9.92
CA ASN A 606 -2.18 12.08 9.73
C ASN A 606 -2.39 11.32 11.04
N ALA A 607 -1.74 11.76 12.11
CA ALA A 607 -1.85 11.14 13.42
C ALA A 607 -1.90 12.17 14.55
N VAL A 608 -2.85 11.99 15.46
CA VAL A 608 -2.92 12.72 16.72
C VAL A 608 -2.82 11.72 17.86
N ARG A 609 -1.89 11.95 18.79
CA ARG A 609 -1.62 11.07 19.93
C ARG A 609 -1.83 11.81 21.23
N LEU A 610 -2.29 11.09 22.23
CA LEU A 610 -2.37 11.58 23.60
C LEU A 610 -1.26 10.91 24.43
N ARG A 611 -0.40 11.72 25.06
CA ARG A 611 0.71 11.24 25.87
C ARG A 611 0.62 11.78 27.28
N SER A 612 0.92 10.92 28.25
CA SER A 612 1.08 11.30 29.68
C SER A 612 -0.11 12.06 30.26
N LEU A 613 -1.31 11.86 29.70
CA LEU A 613 -2.51 12.46 30.26
C LEU A 613 -2.82 11.75 31.59
N LYS A 614 -2.79 12.52 32.67
CA LYS A 614 -3.19 12.04 34.00
C LYS A 614 -4.69 12.24 34.16
N PHE A 615 -5.40 11.16 34.41
CA PHE A 615 -6.83 11.20 34.74
C PHE A 615 -7.00 10.89 36.23
N ASN A 616 -7.27 11.88 37.02
CA ASN A 616 -7.67 11.68 38.40
C ASN A 616 -9.14 11.26 38.39
N TYR A 617 -9.39 9.98 38.66
CA TYR A 617 -10.74 9.43 38.69
C TYR A 617 -11.42 9.75 40.02
N GLU A 618 -12.37 10.70 39.98
CA GLU A 618 -13.35 10.90 41.02
C GLU A 618 -14.71 10.40 40.52
N PRO A 619 -15.26 9.29 41.08
CA PRO A 619 -16.50 8.67 40.57
C PRO A 619 -17.71 9.62 40.50
N GLU A 620 -17.73 10.65 41.32
CA GLU A 620 -18.84 11.60 41.39
C GLU A 620 -18.89 12.59 40.22
N LEU A 621 -17.78 12.78 39.49
CA LEU A 621 -17.70 13.67 38.33
C LEU A 621 -18.28 13.04 37.05
N TYR A 622 -18.37 11.71 36.98
CA TYR A 622 -18.80 10.99 35.78
C TYR A 622 -20.30 10.70 35.74
N THR A 623 -21.04 10.95 36.79
CA THR A 623 -22.49 10.74 36.82
C THR A 623 -23.30 11.91 36.24
N ARG A 624 -22.65 12.98 35.73
CA ARG A 624 -23.28 14.19 35.18
C ARG A 624 -22.87 14.56 33.75
N ALA A 625 -22.13 13.72 33.03
CA ALA A 625 -21.76 13.97 31.63
C ALA A 625 -22.60 13.11 30.67
#